data_1074eea5414b7eb9fc40987c5d5b7d97
#
_entry.id   1074eea5414b7eb9fc40987c5d5b7d97
#
_cell.length_a   1.000
_cell.length_b   1.000
_cell.length_c   1.000
_cell.angle_alpha   90.00
_cell.angle_beta   90.00
_cell.angle_gamma   90.00
#
_symmetry.space_group_name_H-M   'P 1'
#
loop_
_entity.id
_entity.type
_entity.pdbx_description
1 polymer ?
#
loop_
_entity_poly.entity_id
_entity_poly.type
_entity_poly.pdbx_seq_one_letter_code
_entity_poly.pdbx_strand_id
1 'polypeptide(L)'
;MSLLRAFIAIELPASIQDAIQKQTALLRQALDSPLVRWVPAHNVHLTLKFLGDVSPLNIEMLTQMLTREADGYSAFDVQIGNLGSFPTPRRPRVIWVGLSAPSALESLQRGIESAAARLGYQQEERAFSPHLTIGRVRQNLSAFALQKVRAALEGTKIGELGTARVAAVHLYKSDLQPDGSVYTKLFSTPLKPLQPPSFAA
;
A
#
# COMPACT_ATOMS: atom_id res chain seq x y z
N MET A 1 9.42 1.90 27.56
CA MET A 1 8.29 1.92 26.60
C MET A 1 8.63 1.02 25.42
N SER A 2 7.71 0.16 24.98
CA SER A 2 7.94 -0.72 23.82
C SER A 2 7.90 0.09 22.52
N LEU A 3 8.76 -0.29 21.57
CA LEU A 3 8.75 0.28 20.22
C LEU A 3 7.45 -0.10 19.50
N LEU A 4 7.00 0.78 18.60
CA LEU A 4 5.84 0.59 17.75
C LEU A 4 6.32 0.32 16.33
N ARG A 5 5.83 -0.75 15.71
CA ARG A 5 6.05 -0.92 14.28
C ARG A 5 5.12 0.01 13.51
N ALA A 6 5.66 0.93 12.71
CA ALA A 6 4.88 1.96 12.04
C ALA A 6 5.18 2.09 10.55
N PHE A 7 4.20 2.64 9.82
CA PHE A 7 4.30 2.95 8.39
C PHE A 7 3.37 4.10 8.01
N ILE A 8 3.67 4.74 6.90
CA ILE A 8 2.87 5.81 6.30
C ILE A 8 2.18 5.27 5.06
N ALA A 9 0.87 5.51 4.92
CA ALA A 9 0.07 4.96 3.84
C ALA A 9 -1.11 5.85 3.44
N ILE A 10 -1.66 5.54 2.26
CA ILE A 10 -2.93 6.05 1.74
C ILE A 10 -3.98 4.95 1.86
N GLU A 11 -5.15 5.30 2.39
CA GLU A 11 -6.33 4.42 2.41
C GLU A 11 -7.05 4.40 1.08
N LEU A 12 -7.73 3.28 0.82
CA LEU A 12 -8.60 3.14 -0.33
C LEU A 12 -10.06 3.30 0.08
N PRO A 13 -10.91 3.90 -0.78
CA PRO A 13 -12.36 3.89 -0.58
C PRO A 13 -12.90 2.46 -0.50
N ALA A 14 -13.97 2.26 0.27
CA ALA A 14 -14.63 0.95 0.41
C ALA A 14 -15.04 0.36 -0.95
N SER A 15 -15.50 1.19 -1.89
CA SER A 15 -15.86 0.77 -3.25
C SER A 15 -14.71 0.09 -3.99
N ILE A 16 -13.49 0.59 -3.84
CA ILE A 16 -12.29 -0.01 -4.44
C ILE A 16 -11.89 -1.30 -3.70
N GLN A 17 -11.98 -1.31 -2.37
CA GLN A 17 -11.73 -2.51 -1.58
C GLN A 17 -12.68 -3.65 -1.97
N ASP A 18 -13.97 -3.35 -2.16
CA ASP A 18 -14.99 -4.29 -2.63
C ASP A 18 -14.73 -4.76 -4.07
N ALA A 19 -14.33 -3.86 -4.96
CA ALA A 19 -13.96 -4.21 -6.33
C ALA A 19 -12.76 -5.17 -6.37
N ILE A 20 -11.72 -4.90 -5.57
CA ILE A 20 -10.56 -5.79 -5.42
C ILE A 20 -11.01 -7.16 -4.91
N GLN A 21 -11.82 -7.21 -3.86
CA GLN A 21 -12.30 -8.47 -3.28
C GLN A 21 -13.12 -9.27 -4.29
N LYS A 22 -14.04 -8.63 -5.00
CA LYS A 22 -14.90 -9.26 -6.01
C LYS A 22 -14.07 -9.80 -7.17
N GLN A 23 -13.16 -9.00 -7.74
CA GLN A 23 -12.36 -9.40 -8.89
C GLN A 23 -11.29 -10.46 -8.56
N THR A 24 -10.86 -10.54 -7.30
CA THR A 24 -9.89 -11.55 -6.86
C THR A 24 -10.54 -12.79 -6.26
N ALA A 25 -11.87 -12.90 -6.21
CA ALA A 25 -12.58 -13.99 -5.53
C ALA A 25 -12.19 -15.38 -6.06
N LEU A 26 -12.18 -15.56 -7.38
CA LEU A 26 -11.80 -16.82 -8.01
C LEU A 26 -10.32 -17.17 -7.77
N LEU A 27 -9.43 -16.17 -7.82
CA LEU A 27 -8.02 -16.36 -7.51
C LEU A 27 -7.84 -16.79 -6.05
N ARG A 28 -8.57 -16.16 -5.12
CA ARG A 28 -8.55 -16.51 -3.69
C ARG A 28 -9.06 -17.93 -3.43
N GLN A 29 -10.08 -18.34 -4.16
CA GLN A 29 -10.62 -19.70 -4.10
C GLN A 29 -9.63 -20.74 -4.67
N ALA A 30 -8.96 -20.43 -5.78
CA ALA A 30 -7.97 -21.32 -6.40
C ALA A 30 -6.69 -21.45 -5.57
N LEU A 31 -6.33 -20.41 -4.82
CA LEU A 31 -5.12 -20.32 -3.99
C LEU A 31 -5.50 -20.17 -2.52
N ASP A 32 -5.99 -21.23 -1.94
CA ASP A 32 -6.44 -21.30 -0.56
C ASP A 32 -5.31 -21.09 0.49
N SER A 33 -5.69 -21.08 1.75
CA SER A 33 -4.86 -20.75 2.90
C SER A 33 -3.47 -21.43 2.99
N PRO A 34 -3.28 -22.69 2.59
CA PRO A 34 -1.94 -23.31 2.60
C PRO A 34 -0.95 -22.65 1.65
N LEU A 35 -1.41 -21.97 0.59
CA LEU A 35 -0.56 -21.41 -0.46
C LEU A 35 -0.32 -19.92 -0.30
N VAL A 36 -1.38 -19.18 0.02
CA VAL A 36 -1.36 -17.72 0.11
C VAL A 36 -2.05 -17.23 1.37
N ARG A 37 -1.38 -16.36 2.10
CA ARG A 37 -2.02 -15.57 3.16
C ARG A 37 -2.58 -14.30 2.52
N TRP A 38 -3.90 -14.26 2.39
CA TRP A 38 -4.60 -13.13 1.81
C TRP A 38 -4.71 -11.97 2.79
N VAL A 39 -4.57 -10.76 2.28
CA VAL A 39 -4.83 -9.53 3.03
C VAL A 39 -6.34 -9.28 3.05
N PRO A 40 -6.97 -9.05 4.22
CA PRO A 40 -8.36 -8.62 4.29
C PRO A 40 -8.57 -7.30 3.53
N ALA A 41 -9.73 -7.13 2.91
CA ALA A 41 -9.99 -5.97 2.05
C ALA A 41 -9.77 -4.62 2.77
N HIS A 42 -10.22 -4.52 4.02
CA HIS A 42 -10.07 -3.32 4.86
C HIS A 42 -8.60 -3.03 5.25
N ASN A 43 -7.70 -3.99 5.11
CA ASN A 43 -6.26 -3.82 5.35
C ASN A 43 -5.46 -3.53 4.08
N VAL A 44 -6.12 -3.51 2.91
CA VAL A 44 -5.45 -3.15 1.64
C VAL A 44 -5.24 -1.64 1.60
N HIS A 45 -4.01 -1.22 1.42
CA HIS A 45 -3.59 0.18 1.41
C HIS A 45 -2.40 0.38 0.47
N LEU A 46 -2.14 1.62 0.08
CA LEU A 46 -0.92 2.00 -0.61
C LEU A 46 0.12 2.47 0.41
N THR A 47 1.16 1.69 0.63
CA THR A 47 2.26 2.09 1.50
C THR A 47 3.16 3.12 0.80
N LEU A 48 3.42 4.23 1.46
CA LEU A 48 4.35 5.27 1.01
C LEU A 48 5.72 5.10 1.64
N LYS A 49 5.77 4.73 2.95
CA LYS A 49 7.01 4.57 3.70
C LYS A 49 6.85 3.58 4.85
N PHE A 50 7.72 2.60 4.93
CA PHE A 50 7.90 1.83 6.16
C PHE A 50 8.89 2.53 7.07
N LEU A 51 8.49 2.77 8.33
CA LEU A 51 9.33 3.41 9.35
C LEU A 51 10.07 2.39 10.22
N GLY A 52 9.62 1.12 10.21
CA GLY A 52 10.15 0.10 11.12
C GLY A 52 9.71 0.33 12.55
N ASP A 53 10.64 0.12 13.48
CA ASP A 53 10.42 0.28 14.91
C ASP A 53 10.57 1.76 15.31
N VAL A 54 9.51 2.34 15.84
CA VAL A 54 9.38 3.75 16.19
C VAL A 54 9.18 3.89 17.70
N SER A 55 9.94 4.77 18.34
CA SER A 55 9.68 5.15 19.73
C SER A 55 8.34 5.91 19.83
N PRO A 56 7.48 5.60 20.83
CA PRO A 56 6.29 6.40 21.10
C PRO A 56 6.57 7.91 21.25
N LEU A 57 7.75 8.28 21.74
CA LEU A 57 8.18 9.68 21.88
C LEU A 57 8.38 10.38 20.54
N ASN A 58 8.58 9.66 19.45
CA ASN A 58 8.78 10.22 18.12
C ASN A 58 7.48 10.42 17.34
N ILE A 59 6.34 9.97 17.86
CA ILE A 59 5.06 10.05 17.15
C ILE A 59 4.70 11.50 16.84
N GLU A 60 4.84 12.40 17.81
CA GLU A 60 4.54 13.81 17.61
C GLU A 60 5.41 14.44 16.50
N MET A 61 6.70 14.15 16.50
CA MET A 61 7.63 14.63 15.46
C MET A 61 7.26 14.07 14.08
N LEU A 62 6.84 12.82 13.99
CA LEU A 62 6.38 12.20 12.75
C LEU A 62 5.06 12.82 12.25
N THR A 63 4.13 13.13 13.16
CA THR A 63 2.87 13.77 12.78
C THR A 63 3.07 15.19 12.28
N GLN A 64 3.96 15.96 12.92
CA GLN A 64 4.35 17.30 12.45
C GLN A 64 5.04 17.26 11.08
N MET A 65 5.96 16.31 10.88
CA MET A 65 6.62 16.10 9.60
C MET A 65 5.59 15.76 8.52
N LEU A 66 4.67 14.83 8.79
CA LEU A 66 3.66 14.39 7.83
C LEU A 66 2.70 15.51 7.45
N THR A 67 2.30 16.35 8.41
CA THR A 67 1.47 17.54 8.15
C THR A 67 2.18 18.52 7.20
N ARG A 68 3.46 18.83 7.46
CA ARG A 68 4.24 19.74 6.61
C ARG A 68 4.38 19.22 5.18
N GLU A 69 4.66 17.93 5.03
CA GLU A 69 4.78 17.32 3.69
C GLU A 69 3.42 17.34 2.97
N ALA A 70 2.33 16.97 3.64
CA ALA A 70 1.00 16.95 3.06
C ALA A 70 0.53 18.33 2.58
N ASP A 71 0.87 19.39 3.30
CA ASP A 71 0.58 20.78 2.92
C ASP A 71 1.22 21.21 1.59
N GLY A 72 2.22 20.50 1.11
CA GLY A 72 2.84 20.73 -0.19
C GLY A 72 2.04 20.22 -1.39
N TYR A 73 1.00 19.40 -1.18
CA TYR A 73 0.31 18.67 -2.24
C TYR A 73 -1.20 18.89 -2.23
N SER A 74 -1.79 18.97 -3.42
CA SER A 74 -3.25 18.91 -3.59
C SER A 74 -3.70 17.46 -3.74
N ALA A 75 -4.97 17.19 -3.39
CA ALA A 75 -5.61 15.91 -3.65
C ALA A 75 -5.53 15.55 -5.14
N PHE A 76 -5.35 14.26 -5.44
CA PHE A 76 -5.22 13.74 -6.81
C PHE A 76 -5.91 12.38 -6.94
N ASP A 77 -6.11 11.93 -8.16
CA ASP A 77 -6.73 10.65 -8.45
C ASP A 77 -5.68 9.61 -8.87
N VAL A 78 -5.93 8.36 -8.50
CA VAL A 78 -5.16 7.19 -8.92
C VAL A 78 -6.08 6.17 -9.56
N GLN A 79 -5.71 5.63 -10.70
CA GLN A 79 -6.41 4.52 -11.36
C GLN A 79 -5.88 3.20 -10.82
N ILE A 80 -6.75 2.28 -10.48
CA ILE A 80 -6.41 1.00 -9.85
C ILE A 80 -6.78 -0.13 -10.79
N GLY A 81 -5.86 -1.05 -11.00
CA GLY A 81 -6.05 -2.20 -11.88
C GLY A 81 -4.78 -3.00 -12.05
N ASN A 82 -4.86 -4.01 -12.90
CA ASN A 82 -3.81 -4.98 -13.16
C ASN A 82 -3.44 -5.85 -11.95
N LEU A 83 -2.96 -7.04 -12.23
CA LEU A 83 -2.48 -8.00 -11.22
C LEU A 83 -1.00 -8.26 -11.46
N GLY A 84 -0.25 -8.36 -10.39
CA GLY A 84 1.15 -8.71 -10.50
C GLY A 84 1.71 -9.36 -9.24
N SER A 85 3.01 -9.65 -9.29
CA SER A 85 3.70 -10.22 -8.13
C SER A 85 5.15 -9.79 -8.05
N PHE A 86 5.67 -9.72 -6.82
CA PHE A 86 7.08 -9.48 -6.53
C PHE A 86 7.75 -10.74 -5.97
N PRO A 87 9.08 -10.91 -6.14
CA PRO A 87 9.98 -10.09 -6.96
C PRO A 87 9.77 -10.31 -8.47
N THR A 88 9.26 -11.46 -8.87
CA THR A 88 8.96 -11.79 -10.28
C THR A 88 7.77 -12.75 -10.36
N PRO A 89 7.06 -12.83 -11.50
CA PRO A 89 6.00 -13.83 -11.71
C PRO A 89 6.49 -15.28 -11.57
N ARG A 90 7.77 -15.54 -11.85
CA ARG A 90 8.36 -16.88 -11.70
C ARG A 90 8.66 -17.27 -10.26
N ARG A 91 8.79 -16.29 -9.35
CA ARG A 91 9.03 -16.52 -7.91
C ARG A 91 8.14 -15.57 -7.09
N PRO A 92 6.81 -15.70 -7.18
CA PRO A 92 5.91 -14.79 -6.50
C PRO A 92 6.03 -14.96 -4.99
N ARG A 93 6.20 -13.85 -4.27
CA ARG A 93 6.16 -13.79 -2.80
C ARG A 93 5.10 -12.81 -2.32
N VAL A 94 4.85 -11.75 -3.08
CA VAL A 94 3.82 -10.76 -2.81
C VAL A 94 2.93 -10.68 -4.04
N ILE A 95 1.63 -10.84 -3.85
CA ILE A 95 0.62 -10.65 -4.88
C ILE A 95 0.03 -9.26 -4.66
N TRP A 96 -0.08 -8.48 -5.73
CA TRP A 96 -0.54 -7.12 -5.65
C TRP A 96 -1.47 -6.74 -6.81
N VAL A 97 -2.32 -5.75 -6.55
CA VAL A 97 -3.04 -4.98 -7.56
C VAL A 97 -2.25 -3.70 -7.81
N GLY A 98 -2.02 -3.38 -9.09
CA GLY A 98 -1.28 -2.20 -9.49
C GLY A 98 -2.11 -0.94 -9.43
N LEU A 99 -1.44 0.16 -9.60
CA LEU A 99 -2.08 1.46 -9.80
C LEU A 99 -1.24 2.31 -10.74
N SER A 100 -1.94 3.09 -11.56
CA SER A 100 -1.37 4.14 -12.37
C SER A 100 -1.69 5.47 -11.71
N ALA A 101 -0.67 6.25 -11.43
CA ALA A 101 -0.80 7.45 -10.64
C ALA A 101 -0.13 8.65 -11.32
N PRO A 102 -0.60 9.87 -11.08
CA PRO A 102 0.07 11.06 -11.53
C PRO A 102 1.43 11.22 -10.83
N SER A 103 2.32 12.02 -11.42
CA SER A 103 3.62 12.36 -10.83
C SER A 103 3.53 12.95 -9.41
N ALA A 104 2.36 13.46 -9.04
CA ALA A 104 2.05 13.93 -7.69
C ALA A 104 2.24 12.84 -6.62
N LEU A 105 1.86 11.58 -6.92
CA LEU A 105 2.07 10.46 -5.98
C LEU A 105 3.57 10.19 -5.76
N GLU A 106 4.35 10.15 -6.82
CA GLU A 106 5.80 9.92 -6.72
C GLU A 106 6.50 11.07 -5.99
N SER A 107 6.05 12.30 -6.24
CA SER A 107 6.60 13.48 -5.57
C SER A 107 6.26 13.50 -4.08
N LEU A 108 5.00 13.19 -3.71
CA LEU A 108 4.58 13.06 -2.33
C LEU A 108 5.39 11.96 -1.61
N GLN A 109 5.55 10.80 -2.23
CA GLN A 109 6.33 9.70 -1.66
C GLN A 109 7.79 10.10 -1.45
N ARG A 110 8.44 10.74 -2.44
CA ARG A 110 9.82 11.23 -2.31
C ARG A 110 9.96 12.29 -1.22
N GLY A 111 8.99 13.19 -1.08
CA GLY A 111 8.96 14.18 -0.01
C GLY A 111 8.94 13.51 1.37
N ILE A 112 8.00 12.59 1.58
CA ILE A 112 7.88 11.81 2.82
C ILE A 112 9.16 11.00 3.10
N GLU A 113 9.73 10.33 2.07
CA GLU A 113 10.97 9.55 2.19
C GLU A 113 12.12 10.42 2.68
N SER A 114 12.32 11.57 2.03
CA SER A 114 13.38 12.53 2.36
C SER A 114 13.17 13.17 3.73
N ALA A 115 11.93 13.49 4.09
CA ALA A 115 11.60 14.08 5.40
C ALA A 115 11.81 13.07 6.53
N ALA A 116 11.41 11.82 6.35
CA ALA A 116 11.65 10.75 7.30
C ALA A 116 13.15 10.46 7.48
N ALA A 117 13.94 10.51 6.39
CA ALA A 117 15.39 10.35 6.46
C ALA A 117 16.07 11.45 7.29
N ARG A 118 15.61 12.71 7.20
CA ARG A 118 16.09 13.80 8.05
C ARG A 118 15.80 13.59 9.54
N LEU A 119 14.80 12.77 9.87
CA LEU A 119 14.47 12.36 11.23
C LEU A 119 15.21 11.07 11.66
N GLY A 120 16.13 10.56 10.83
CA GLY A 120 16.96 9.40 11.15
C GLY A 120 16.34 8.04 10.73
N TYR A 121 15.23 8.02 10.01
CA TYR A 121 14.66 6.78 9.46
C TYR A 121 15.39 6.37 8.18
N GLN A 122 15.68 5.08 8.06
CA GLN A 122 16.44 4.56 6.92
C GLN A 122 15.68 4.80 5.60
N GLN A 123 16.39 5.28 4.59
CA GLN A 123 15.85 5.40 3.24
C GLN A 123 15.66 4.04 2.57
N GLU A 124 14.59 3.90 1.78
CA GLU A 124 14.42 2.74 0.90
C GLU A 124 15.33 2.92 -0.33
N GLU A 125 16.19 1.94 -0.55
CA GLU A 125 17.15 1.96 -1.67
C GLU A 125 16.50 1.61 -3.02
N ARG A 126 15.37 0.88 -2.97
CA ARG A 126 14.65 0.47 -4.17
C ARG A 126 13.76 1.59 -4.67
N ALA A 127 13.66 1.72 -5.98
CA ALA A 127 12.72 2.63 -6.60
C ALA A 127 11.29 2.37 -6.10
N PHE A 128 10.55 3.45 -5.85
CA PHE A 128 9.15 3.36 -5.47
C PHE A 128 8.34 2.70 -6.59
N SER A 129 7.70 1.60 -6.25
CA SER A 129 6.80 0.87 -7.14
C SER A 129 5.43 0.81 -6.47
N PRO A 130 4.52 1.74 -6.79
CA PRO A 130 3.22 1.83 -6.13
C PRO A 130 2.38 0.58 -6.39
N HIS A 131 1.92 -0.06 -5.31
CA HIS A 131 1.14 -1.29 -5.40
C HIS A 131 0.27 -1.50 -4.15
N LEU A 132 -0.79 -2.25 -4.31
CA LEU A 132 -1.71 -2.65 -3.26
C LEU A 132 -1.50 -4.13 -2.96
N THR A 133 -0.84 -4.46 -1.86
CA THR A 133 -0.63 -5.86 -1.47
C THR A 133 -1.97 -6.51 -1.12
N ILE A 134 -2.34 -7.56 -1.86
CA ILE A 134 -3.56 -8.35 -1.64
C ILE A 134 -3.30 -9.74 -1.08
N GLY A 135 -2.04 -10.24 -1.17
CA GLY A 135 -1.68 -11.55 -0.66
C GLY A 135 -0.18 -11.75 -0.52
N ARG A 136 0.21 -12.67 0.34
CA ARG A 136 1.60 -13.10 0.52
C ARG A 136 1.69 -14.61 0.36
N VAL A 137 2.47 -15.05 -0.62
CA VAL A 137 2.73 -16.46 -0.89
C VAL A 137 3.52 -17.04 0.28
N ARG A 138 3.09 -18.21 0.77
CA ARG A 138 3.77 -18.90 1.86
C ARG A 138 5.20 -19.30 1.46
N GLN A 139 6.09 -19.27 2.42
CA GLN A 139 7.45 -19.75 2.22
C GLN A 139 7.48 -21.30 2.24
N ASN A 140 8.53 -21.87 1.64
CA ASN A 140 8.78 -23.33 1.65
C ASN A 140 7.68 -24.16 0.96
N LEU A 141 7.03 -23.61 -0.05
CA LEU A 141 6.11 -24.38 -0.90
C LEU A 141 6.89 -25.41 -1.73
N SER A 142 6.26 -26.56 -1.96
CA SER A 142 6.78 -27.54 -2.93
C SER A 142 6.81 -26.94 -4.34
N ALA A 143 7.62 -27.52 -5.24
CA ALA A 143 7.66 -27.10 -6.64
C ALA A 143 6.28 -27.16 -7.31
N PHE A 144 5.48 -28.19 -7.01
CA PHE A 144 4.11 -28.33 -7.49
C PHE A 144 3.20 -27.21 -6.97
N ALA A 145 3.24 -26.93 -5.68
CA ALA A 145 2.45 -25.85 -5.08
C ALA A 145 2.82 -24.46 -5.64
N LEU A 146 4.11 -24.22 -5.85
CA LEU A 146 4.57 -22.97 -6.47
C LEU A 146 4.12 -22.87 -7.95
N GLN A 147 4.11 -23.99 -8.68
CA GLN A 147 3.58 -24.02 -10.05
C GLN A 147 2.09 -23.71 -10.07
N LYS A 148 1.29 -24.26 -9.13
CA LYS A 148 -0.13 -23.92 -8.98
C LYS A 148 -0.34 -22.42 -8.78
N VAL A 149 0.48 -21.79 -7.91
CA VAL A 149 0.40 -20.32 -7.69
C VAL A 149 0.69 -19.55 -8.98
N ARG A 150 1.74 -19.93 -9.71
CA ARG A 150 2.11 -19.28 -10.99
C ARG A 150 1.01 -19.40 -12.02
N ALA A 151 0.51 -20.61 -12.26
CA ALA A 151 -0.55 -20.86 -13.24
C ALA A 151 -1.82 -20.06 -12.92
N ALA A 152 -2.21 -19.97 -11.63
CA ALA A 152 -3.37 -19.20 -11.21
C ALA A 152 -3.16 -17.69 -11.44
N LEU A 153 -1.96 -17.16 -11.17
CA LEU A 153 -1.64 -15.74 -11.41
C LEU A 153 -1.61 -15.43 -12.92
N GLU A 154 -1.01 -16.29 -13.74
CA GLU A 154 -0.93 -16.14 -15.19
C GLU A 154 -2.31 -16.23 -15.87
N GLY A 155 -3.18 -17.10 -15.35
CA GLY A 155 -4.56 -17.27 -15.83
C GLY A 155 -5.54 -16.20 -15.37
N THR A 156 -5.15 -15.37 -14.39
CA THR A 156 -6.02 -14.34 -13.84
C THR A 156 -5.71 -12.98 -14.46
N LYS A 157 -6.71 -12.39 -15.11
CA LYS A 157 -6.62 -11.02 -15.62
C LYS A 157 -7.53 -10.12 -14.79
N ILE A 158 -6.96 -9.07 -14.22
CA ILE A 158 -7.71 -8.00 -13.56
C ILE A 158 -7.55 -6.75 -14.42
N GLY A 159 -8.67 -6.24 -14.92
CA GLY A 159 -8.73 -4.99 -15.66
C GLY A 159 -8.71 -3.78 -14.72
N GLU A 160 -9.27 -2.68 -15.19
CA GLU A 160 -9.48 -1.48 -14.39
C GLU A 160 -10.54 -1.74 -13.32
N LEU A 161 -10.21 -1.40 -12.07
CA LEU A 161 -11.08 -1.55 -10.90
C LEU A 161 -11.74 -0.24 -10.48
N GLY A 162 -11.32 0.86 -11.07
CA GLY A 162 -11.83 2.20 -10.83
C GLY A 162 -10.76 3.20 -10.40
N THR A 163 -11.22 4.39 -10.06
CA THR A 163 -10.39 5.52 -9.63
C THR A 163 -10.62 5.81 -8.16
N ALA A 164 -9.55 6.02 -7.42
CA ALA A 164 -9.59 6.46 -6.03
C ALA A 164 -9.03 7.87 -5.87
N ARG A 165 -9.75 8.72 -5.13
CA ARG A 165 -9.25 10.04 -4.73
C ARG A 165 -8.31 9.89 -3.54
N VAL A 166 -7.08 10.37 -3.70
CA VAL A 166 -6.12 10.52 -2.62
C VAL A 166 -6.31 11.92 -2.02
N ALA A 167 -6.91 11.98 -0.85
CA ALA A 167 -7.23 13.24 -0.16
C ALA A 167 -6.53 13.36 1.20
N ALA A 168 -5.87 12.31 1.68
CA ALA A 168 -5.17 12.31 2.96
C ALA A 168 -4.05 11.27 3.00
N VAL A 169 -3.11 11.48 3.90
CA VAL A 169 -2.05 10.54 4.25
C VAL A 169 -2.15 10.18 5.73
N HIS A 170 -1.85 8.93 6.06
CA HIS A 170 -2.05 8.40 7.39
C HIS A 170 -0.77 7.76 7.95
N LEU A 171 -0.57 7.92 9.26
CA LEU A 171 0.42 7.17 10.03
C LEU A 171 -0.28 6.00 10.73
N TYR A 172 0.25 4.80 10.53
CA TYR A 172 -0.28 3.58 11.11
C TYR A 172 0.71 2.89 12.04
N LYS A 173 0.19 2.31 13.11
CA LYS A 173 0.83 1.25 13.87
C LYS A 173 0.44 -0.11 13.29
N SER A 174 1.39 -1.03 13.25
CA SER A 174 1.18 -2.42 12.83
C SER A 174 1.47 -3.39 13.96
N ASP A 175 0.45 -4.05 14.46
CA ASP A 175 0.58 -5.15 15.42
C ASP A 175 0.54 -6.47 14.66
N LEU A 176 1.64 -7.23 14.73
CA LEU A 176 1.73 -8.54 14.10
C LEU A 176 1.02 -9.57 14.97
N GLN A 177 -0.01 -10.22 14.41
CA GLN A 177 -0.74 -11.30 15.04
C GLN A 177 -0.60 -12.60 14.23
N PRO A 178 -0.85 -13.78 14.85
CA PRO A 178 -0.78 -15.06 14.13
C PRO A 178 -1.62 -15.09 12.85
N ASP A 179 -2.81 -14.50 12.89
CA ASP A 179 -3.78 -14.49 11.79
C ASP A 179 -3.54 -13.35 10.79
N GLY A 180 -2.64 -12.43 11.06
CA GLY A 180 -2.34 -11.30 10.20
C GLY A 180 -1.90 -10.07 10.96
N SER A 181 -1.69 -8.97 10.24
CA SER A 181 -1.38 -7.68 10.86
C SER A 181 -2.68 -6.93 11.18
N VAL A 182 -2.74 -6.37 12.36
CA VAL A 182 -3.77 -5.41 12.76
C VAL A 182 -3.19 -4.01 12.67
N TYR A 183 -3.87 -3.13 11.96
CA TYR A 183 -3.43 -1.76 11.77
C TYR A 183 -4.28 -0.80 12.59
N THR A 184 -3.61 0.06 13.34
CA THR A 184 -4.24 1.14 14.11
C THR A 184 -3.79 2.47 13.53
N LYS A 185 -4.74 3.29 13.08
CA LYS A 185 -4.45 4.64 12.59
C LYS A 185 -4.08 5.53 13.78
N LEU A 186 -2.84 6.02 13.79
CA LEU A 186 -2.32 6.90 14.81
C LEU A 186 -2.58 8.37 14.48
N PHE A 187 -2.51 8.72 13.18
CA PHE A 187 -2.66 10.09 12.72
C PHE A 187 -3.16 10.14 11.27
N SER A 188 -3.82 11.22 10.94
CA SER A 188 -4.30 11.51 9.58
C SER A 188 -4.11 13.00 9.28
N THR A 189 -3.58 13.31 8.11
CA THR A 189 -3.46 14.68 7.62
C THR A 189 -4.04 14.79 6.21
N PRO A 190 -4.90 15.79 5.93
CA PRO A 190 -5.46 15.99 4.60
C PRO A 190 -4.41 16.57 3.66
N LEU A 191 -4.55 16.29 2.38
CA LEU A 191 -3.95 17.07 1.30
C LEU A 191 -4.82 18.31 1.04
N LYS A 192 -4.26 19.34 0.41
CA LYS A 192 -5.06 20.50 -0.02
C LYS A 192 -6.18 20.08 -0.97
N PRO A 193 -7.32 20.74 -0.96
CA PRO A 193 -8.36 20.51 -1.97
C PRO A 193 -7.80 20.64 -3.39
N LEU A 194 -8.34 19.84 -4.30
CA LEU A 194 -8.01 20.00 -5.73
C LEU A 194 -8.40 21.42 -6.17
N GLN A 195 -7.44 22.18 -6.64
CA GLN A 195 -7.77 23.48 -7.25
C GLN A 195 -8.54 23.22 -8.55
N PRO A 196 -9.69 23.87 -8.77
CA PRO A 196 -10.33 23.82 -10.08
C PRO A 196 -9.35 24.35 -11.13
N PRO A 197 -9.40 23.84 -12.38
CA PRO A 197 -8.56 24.36 -13.45
C PRO A 197 -8.76 25.86 -13.52
N SER A 198 -7.68 26.64 -13.41
CA SER A 198 -7.73 28.06 -13.68
C SER A 198 -8.00 28.23 -15.16
N PHE A 199 -9.23 28.52 -15.51
CA PHE A 199 -9.53 29.03 -16.83
C PHE A 199 -8.88 30.41 -16.90
N ALA A 200 -7.70 30.46 -17.56
CA ALA A 200 -7.11 31.74 -17.94
C ALA A 200 -8.11 32.43 -18.87
N ALA A 201 -8.58 33.59 -18.44
CA ALA A 201 -9.43 34.47 -19.23
C ALA A 201 -8.65 35.08 -20.41
#